data_571cede78fbbf765337dda83f83b348a
#
_entry.id   571cede78fbbf765337dda83f83b348a
#
_cell.length_a   1.000
_cell.length_b   1.000
_cell.length_c   1.000
_cell.angle_alpha   90.00
_cell.angle_beta   90.00
_cell.angle_gamma   90.00
#
_symmetry.space_group_name_H-M   'P 1'
#
loop_
_entity.id
_entity.type
_entity.pdbx_description
1 polymer ?
#
loop_
_entity_poly.entity_id
_entity_poly.type
_entity_poly.pdbx_seq_one_letter_code
_entity_poly.pdbx_strand_id
1 'polypeptide(L)'
;MNKALIFSTATCFAATLACTSVLAQEKAKAPAAAPAASAKAAAKDERERKVFVDNPRVLASEVRYKPGASSGMVERQDRVVRALTDGTLEKTLPDGKKETVHWKAGEVKFNPKETYSQKNVGKTELVLFTVSLK
;
A
#
# COMPACT_ATOMS: atom_id res chain seq x y z
N MET A 1 30.90 40.97 -34.75
CA MET A 1 32.25 41.10 -35.33
C MET A 1 32.94 39.73 -35.20
N ASN A 2 33.17 39.18 -36.35
CA ASN A 2 34.28 38.33 -36.82
C ASN A 2 34.29 36.89 -36.34
N LYS A 3 33.95 36.04 -37.27
CA LYS A 3 34.73 35.32 -38.35
C LYS A 3 35.24 33.99 -37.77
N ALA A 4 34.75 32.88 -38.21
CA ALA A 4 34.98 32.14 -39.47
C ALA A 4 36.37 31.46 -39.50
N LEU A 5 36.36 30.20 -39.77
CA LEU A 5 37.04 29.45 -40.84
C LEU A 5 37.34 28.01 -40.32
N ILE A 6 36.71 26.97 -40.87
CA ILE A 6 36.97 26.20 -42.07
C ILE A 6 38.36 25.50 -42.04
N PHE A 7 38.32 24.19 -42.18
CA PHE A 7 39.08 23.32 -43.08
C PHE A 7 38.93 21.88 -42.52
N SER A 8 38.12 21.01 -43.06
CA SER A 8 38.31 20.25 -44.29
C SER A 8 39.63 19.45 -44.33
N THR A 9 39.55 18.19 -44.24
CA THR A 9 40.13 17.24 -45.20
C THR A 9 39.61 15.82 -45.00
N ALA A 10 39.13 15.32 -46.08
CA ALA A 10 38.78 13.93 -46.32
C ALA A 10 40.03 13.06 -46.44
N THR A 11 39.95 11.81 -46.05
CA THR A 11 40.66 10.74 -46.80
C THR A 11 39.91 9.44 -46.63
N CYS A 12 39.45 8.93 -47.73
CA CYS A 12 39.01 7.57 -47.99
C CYS A 12 40.07 6.55 -47.62
N PHE A 13 39.67 5.41 -47.11
CA PHE A 13 40.17 4.16 -47.59
C PHE A 13 39.13 3.04 -47.48
N ALA A 14 39.07 2.30 -48.52
CA ALA A 14 38.05 1.32 -48.87
C ALA A 14 38.35 -0.08 -48.34
N ALA A 15 37.27 -0.84 -48.34
CA ALA A 15 37.16 -2.29 -48.61
C ALA A 15 37.70 -3.27 -47.57
N THR A 16 36.89 -4.14 -47.12
CA THR A 16 36.60 -5.51 -47.59
C THR A 16 35.59 -6.17 -46.68
N LEU A 17 34.53 -6.58 -47.25
CA LEU A 17 33.98 -7.91 -47.53
C LEU A 17 33.87 -8.92 -46.38
N ALA A 18 32.63 -9.35 -46.24
CA ALA A 18 32.17 -10.68 -45.84
C ALA A 18 32.12 -11.03 -44.35
N CYS A 19 30.96 -11.15 -43.81
CA CYS A 19 30.38 -12.46 -43.55
C CYS A 19 28.95 -12.33 -43.04
N THR A 20 28.07 -12.94 -43.76
CA THR A 20 26.75 -13.34 -43.39
C THR A 20 26.69 -13.96 -42.00
N SER A 21 25.89 -13.38 -41.13
CA SER A 21 25.25 -14.13 -40.06
C SER A 21 23.86 -13.60 -39.89
N VAL A 22 22.94 -14.32 -40.43
CA VAL A 22 21.53 -14.29 -40.10
C VAL A 22 21.43 -14.55 -38.59
N LEU A 23 21.23 -13.53 -37.84
CA LEU A 23 20.79 -13.67 -36.46
C LEU A 23 19.32 -13.38 -36.45
N ALA A 24 18.57 -14.45 -36.36
CA ALA A 24 17.19 -14.43 -35.94
C ALA A 24 17.07 -13.51 -34.75
N GLN A 25 16.36 -12.45 -34.95
CA GLN A 25 15.93 -11.55 -33.90
C GLN A 25 14.88 -12.30 -33.07
N GLU A 26 15.39 -13.09 -32.18
CA GLU A 26 14.58 -13.69 -31.12
C GLU A 26 14.03 -12.55 -30.31
N LYS A 27 12.78 -12.27 -30.57
CA LYS A 27 11.93 -11.34 -29.82
C LYS A 27 11.87 -11.86 -28.40
N ALA A 28 12.83 -11.47 -27.61
CA ALA A 28 12.79 -11.68 -26.18
C ALA A 28 11.56 -10.96 -25.65
N LYS A 29 10.50 -11.73 -25.52
CA LYS A 29 9.33 -11.39 -24.73
C LYS A 29 9.86 -11.15 -23.32
N ALA A 30 9.96 -9.88 -22.95
CA ALA A 30 10.26 -9.52 -21.58
C ALA A 30 9.28 -10.26 -20.69
N PRO A 31 9.75 -11.00 -19.71
CA PRO A 31 8.85 -11.54 -18.73
C PRO A 31 8.17 -10.34 -18.07
N ALA A 32 6.86 -10.30 -18.15
CA ALA A 32 6.06 -9.39 -17.37
C ALA A 32 6.57 -9.54 -15.93
N ALA A 33 7.18 -8.48 -15.43
CA ALA A 33 7.49 -8.40 -14.02
C ALA A 33 6.17 -8.60 -13.30
N ALA A 34 5.99 -9.77 -12.74
CA ALA A 34 4.98 -9.97 -11.72
C ALA A 34 5.19 -8.85 -10.71
N PRO A 35 4.14 -8.14 -10.29
CA PRO A 35 4.30 -7.20 -9.22
C PRO A 35 4.91 -8.00 -8.07
N ALA A 36 6.12 -7.65 -7.72
CA ALA A 36 6.72 -8.14 -6.51
C ALA A 36 5.73 -7.77 -5.41
N ALA A 37 4.95 -8.74 -5.01
CA ALA A 37 4.22 -8.68 -3.77
C ALA A 37 5.30 -8.45 -2.74
N SER A 38 5.50 -7.20 -2.40
CA SER A 38 6.30 -6.80 -1.28
C SER A 38 5.64 -7.48 -0.09
N ALA A 39 6.14 -8.64 0.26
CA ALA A 39 5.86 -9.29 1.52
C ALA A 39 6.48 -8.40 2.60
N LYS A 40 5.89 -7.22 2.77
CA LYS A 40 6.12 -6.40 3.93
C LYS A 40 5.60 -7.25 5.08
N ALA A 41 6.52 -7.73 5.89
CA ALA A 41 6.27 -8.53 7.06
C ALA A 41 4.92 -8.16 7.67
N ALA A 42 4.02 -9.11 7.76
CA ALA A 42 2.70 -8.91 8.35
C ALA A 42 2.95 -8.36 9.75
N ALA A 43 2.76 -7.07 9.93
CA ALA A 43 2.87 -6.46 11.24
C ALA A 43 1.92 -7.24 12.16
N LYS A 44 2.46 -7.76 13.24
CA LYS A 44 1.74 -8.57 14.21
C LYS A 44 0.49 -7.80 14.63
N ASP A 45 -0.66 -8.47 14.59
CA ASP A 45 -1.90 -7.89 15.09
C ASP A 45 -1.84 -7.83 16.61
N GLU A 46 -1.64 -6.65 17.14
CA GLU A 46 -1.50 -6.38 18.58
C GLU A 46 -2.79 -5.83 19.19
N ARG A 47 -3.89 -5.90 18.46
CA ARG A 47 -5.21 -5.47 18.95
C ARG A 47 -5.81 -6.52 19.87
N GLU A 48 -6.47 -6.07 20.88
CA GLU A 48 -7.40 -6.90 21.63
C GLU A 48 -8.78 -6.83 20.97
N ARG A 49 -9.39 -7.98 20.69
CA ARG A 49 -10.73 -8.06 20.09
C ARG A 49 -11.65 -8.90 20.97
N LYS A 50 -12.80 -8.32 21.30
CA LYS A 50 -13.89 -9.04 21.96
C LYS A 50 -15.09 -9.12 21.02
N VAL A 51 -15.51 -10.32 20.65
CA VAL A 51 -16.68 -10.56 19.80
C VAL A 51 -17.93 -10.66 20.64
N PHE A 52 -18.98 -9.97 20.27
CA PHE A 52 -20.29 -10.00 20.92
C PHE A 52 -21.33 -10.75 20.09
N VAL A 53 -21.31 -10.53 18.79
CA VAL A 53 -22.23 -11.18 17.85
C VAL A 53 -21.43 -11.64 16.64
N ASP A 54 -21.61 -12.90 16.26
CA ASP A 54 -21.08 -13.47 15.03
C ASP A 54 -22.17 -14.32 14.38
N ASN A 55 -22.70 -13.86 13.26
CA ASN A 55 -23.70 -14.57 12.49
C ASN A 55 -23.44 -14.42 10.99
N PRO A 56 -24.16 -15.10 10.08
CA PRO A 56 -23.92 -15.02 8.63
C PRO A 56 -24.01 -13.64 8.02
N ARG A 57 -24.62 -12.67 8.70
CA ARG A 57 -24.89 -11.33 8.14
C ARG A 57 -24.00 -10.25 8.74
N VAL A 58 -23.65 -10.38 10.02
CA VAL A 58 -22.93 -9.35 10.76
C VAL A 58 -21.94 -9.94 11.77
N LEU A 59 -20.87 -9.20 12.00
CA LEU A 59 -19.91 -9.43 13.06
C LEU A 59 -19.82 -8.16 13.91
N ALA A 60 -20.31 -8.21 15.15
CA ALA A 60 -20.19 -7.12 16.11
C ALA A 60 -19.07 -7.42 17.12
N SER A 61 -18.11 -6.53 17.22
CA SER A 61 -16.95 -6.69 18.09
C SER A 61 -16.48 -5.35 18.66
N GLU A 62 -15.90 -5.39 19.84
CA GLU A 62 -15.09 -4.33 20.40
C GLU A 62 -13.63 -4.58 20.09
N VAL A 63 -12.94 -3.56 19.65
CA VAL A 63 -11.52 -3.60 19.33
C VAL A 63 -10.78 -2.55 20.11
N ARG A 64 -9.77 -2.95 20.83
CA ARG A 64 -8.93 -2.09 21.68
C ARG A 64 -7.56 -1.94 21.07
N TYR A 65 -7.11 -0.71 20.94
CA TYR A 65 -5.78 -0.35 20.49
C TYR A 65 -5.02 0.34 21.62
N LYS A 66 -4.12 -0.35 22.27
CA LYS A 66 -3.18 0.29 23.21
C LYS A 66 -2.29 1.30 22.48
N PRO A 67 -1.72 2.28 23.15
CA PRO A 67 -0.75 3.19 22.53
C PRO A 67 0.35 2.40 21.80
N GLY A 68 0.58 2.71 20.52
CA GLY A 68 1.55 2.02 19.67
C GLY A 68 1.06 0.71 19.04
N ALA A 69 -0.04 0.12 19.52
CA ALA A 69 -0.58 -1.12 18.96
C ALA A 69 -1.02 -0.95 17.50
N SER A 70 -0.71 -1.96 16.71
CA SER A 70 -0.99 -1.99 15.26
C SER A 70 -1.86 -3.20 14.90
N SER A 71 -2.72 -2.99 13.92
CA SER A 71 -3.36 -4.10 13.22
C SER A 71 -2.55 -4.43 11.98
N GLY A 72 -2.06 -5.52 11.69
CA GLY A 72 -1.48 -5.83 10.38
C GLY A 72 -2.32 -5.33 9.20
N MET A 73 -1.81 -5.48 7.99
CA MET A 73 -2.55 -5.20 6.77
C MET A 73 -3.71 -6.19 6.67
N VAL A 74 -4.94 -5.71 6.76
CA VAL A 74 -6.15 -6.54 6.80
C VAL A 74 -7.20 -5.98 5.87
N GLU A 75 -7.77 -6.84 5.04
CA GLU A 75 -8.99 -6.52 4.30
C GLU A 75 -10.16 -6.44 5.27
N ARG A 76 -10.88 -5.35 5.22
CA ARG A 76 -12.00 -5.06 6.10
C ARG A 76 -13.26 -4.88 5.27
N GLN A 77 -14.33 -5.51 5.68
CA GLN A 77 -15.64 -5.38 5.04
C GLN A 77 -16.29 -4.04 5.39
N ASP A 78 -17.38 -3.73 4.69
CA ASP A 78 -18.25 -2.60 5.03
C ASP A 78 -18.64 -2.67 6.50
N ARG A 79 -18.49 -1.57 7.21
CA ARG A 79 -18.74 -1.56 8.64
C ARG A 79 -19.12 -0.19 9.18
N VAL A 80 -19.90 -0.22 10.23
CA VAL A 80 -20.16 0.93 11.10
C VAL A 80 -19.23 0.83 12.29
N VAL A 81 -18.53 1.89 12.59
CA VAL A 81 -17.62 2.00 13.73
C VAL A 81 -18.06 3.13 14.64
N ARG A 82 -18.19 2.83 15.92
CA ARG A 82 -18.41 3.82 16.98
C ARG A 82 -17.20 3.88 17.89
N ALA A 83 -16.65 5.05 18.09
CA ALA A 83 -15.60 5.25 19.07
C ALA A 83 -16.21 5.31 20.48
N LEU A 84 -15.66 4.53 21.40
CA LEU A 84 -16.05 4.54 22.82
C LEU A 84 -15.13 5.46 23.64
N THR A 85 -13.90 5.68 23.16
CA THR A 85 -12.92 6.60 23.75
C THR A 85 -12.33 7.51 22.69
N ASP A 86 -11.70 8.61 23.12
CA ASP A 86 -10.95 9.49 22.21
C ASP A 86 -9.62 8.84 21.82
N GLY A 87 -9.17 9.09 20.59
CA GLY A 87 -7.87 8.62 20.17
C GLY A 87 -7.53 8.98 18.73
N THR A 88 -6.30 8.62 18.34
CA THR A 88 -5.78 8.92 17.01
C THR A 88 -5.18 7.68 16.39
N LEU A 89 -5.68 7.29 15.23
CA LEU A 89 -5.14 6.19 14.44
C LEU A 89 -4.41 6.71 13.20
N GLU A 90 -3.26 6.15 12.91
CA GLU A 90 -2.62 6.23 11.61
C GLU A 90 -3.08 5.05 10.78
N LYS A 91 -3.73 5.31 9.65
CA LYS A 91 -4.11 4.33 8.65
C LYS A 91 -3.03 4.30 7.58
N THR A 92 -2.54 3.12 7.25
CA THR A 92 -1.58 2.93 6.15
C THR A 92 -2.22 2.07 5.08
N LEU A 93 -2.31 2.60 3.87
CA LEU A 93 -2.83 1.94 2.69
C LEU A 93 -1.80 0.98 2.06
N PRO A 94 -2.20 0.06 1.19
CA PRO A 94 -1.28 -0.88 0.52
C PRO A 94 -0.20 -0.19 -0.33
N ASP A 95 -0.48 0.99 -0.86
CA ASP A 95 0.46 1.84 -1.60
C ASP A 95 1.49 2.54 -0.70
N GLY A 96 1.37 2.39 0.62
CA GLY A 96 2.22 3.02 1.62
C GLY A 96 1.78 4.41 2.05
N LYS A 97 0.72 4.95 1.46
CA LYS A 97 0.14 6.23 1.86
C LYS A 97 -0.40 6.14 3.28
N LYS A 98 -0.14 7.19 4.06
CA LYS A 98 -0.57 7.28 5.46
C LYS A 98 -1.61 8.39 5.63
N GLU A 99 -2.64 8.08 6.38
CA GLU A 99 -3.72 9.00 6.74
C GLU A 99 -3.92 8.98 8.25
N THR A 100 -4.05 10.15 8.85
CA THR A 100 -4.33 10.26 10.28
C THR A 100 -5.84 10.42 10.48
N VAL A 101 -6.41 9.57 11.31
CA VAL A 101 -7.84 9.59 11.66
C VAL A 101 -8.00 9.87 13.14
N HIS A 102 -8.64 10.99 13.45
CA HIS A 102 -9.01 11.35 14.83
C HIS A 102 -10.39 10.79 15.14
N TRP A 103 -10.53 10.24 16.32
CA TRP A 103 -11.76 9.72 16.87
C TRP A 103 -12.13 10.45 18.16
N LYS A 104 -13.39 10.80 18.29
CA LYS A 104 -13.97 11.32 19.52
C LYS A 104 -14.92 10.31 20.13
N ALA A 105 -14.95 10.21 21.43
CA ALA A 105 -15.89 9.33 22.12
C ALA A 105 -17.34 9.63 21.69
N GLY A 106 -18.09 8.58 21.33
CA GLY A 106 -19.42 8.67 20.78
C GLY A 106 -19.52 8.89 19.28
N GLU A 107 -18.43 9.23 18.59
CA GLU A 107 -18.44 9.42 17.15
C GLU A 107 -18.72 8.12 16.41
N VAL A 108 -19.58 8.20 15.38
CA VAL A 108 -19.95 7.06 14.53
C VAL A 108 -19.57 7.37 13.08
N LYS A 109 -18.88 6.43 12.44
CA LYS A 109 -18.50 6.52 11.02
C LYS A 109 -18.85 5.24 10.29
N PHE A 110 -19.30 5.38 9.04
CA PHE A 110 -19.35 4.27 8.10
C PHE A 110 -18.03 4.18 7.37
N ASN A 111 -17.44 2.99 7.34
CA ASN A 111 -16.21 2.71 6.63
C ASN A 111 -16.50 1.64 5.57
N PRO A 112 -16.31 1.94 4.28
CA PRO A 112 -16.48 0.97 3.20
C PRO A 112 -15.42 -0.13 3.26
N LYS A 113 -15.66 -1.18 2.49
CA LYS A 113 -14.70 -2.27 2.30
C LYS A 113 -13.36 -1.73 1.81
N GLU A 114 -12.29 -2.01 2.53
CA GLU A 114 -10.97 -1.52 2.20
C GLU A 114 -9.87 -2.33 2.89
N THR A 115 -8.71 -2.46 2.23
CA THR A 115 -7.52 -3.10 2.81
C THR A 115 -6.57 -2.03 3.33
N TYR A 116 -6.24 -2.09 4.61
CA TYR A 116 -5.26 -1.20 5.25
C TYR A 116 -4.80 -1.72 6.61
N SER A 117 -3.70 -1.18 7.10
CA SER A 117 -3.29 -1.32 8.48
C SER A 117 -3.64 -0.08 9.29
N GLN A 118 -3.82 -0.25 10.60
CA GLN A 118 -4.05 0.85 11.54
C GLN A 118 -3.08 0.74 12.70
N LYS A 119 -2.56 1.87 13.15
CA LYS A 119 -1.72 1.97 14.34
C LYS A 119 -2.24 3.08 15.24
N ASN A 120 -2.31 2.82 16.54
CA ASN A 120 -2.62 3.87 17.50
C ASN A 120 -1.37 4.75 17.70
N VAL A 121 -1.43 5.97 17.22
CA VAL A 121 -0.37 6.98 17.38
C VAL A 121 -0.67 7.97 18.50
N GLY A 122 -1.83 7.80 19.15
CA GLY A 122 -2.20 8.55 20.35
C GLY A 122 -1.50 8.05 21.60
N LYS A 123 -1.67 8.78 22.68
CA LYS A 123 -1.09 8.45 24.00
C LYS A 123 -2.04 7.64 24.88
N THR A 124 -3.29 7.50 24.47
CA THR A 124 -4.37 6.82 25.19
C THR A 124 -4.82 5.57 24.45
N GLU A 125 -5.41 4.64 25.19
CA GLU A 125 -6.07 3.48 24.58
C GLU A 125 -7.31 3.94 23.81
N LEU A 126 -7.41 3.51 22.56
CA LEU A 126 -8.59 3.73 21.73
C LEU A 126 -9.45 2.47 21.70
N VAL A 127 -10.70 2.61 22.09
CA VAL A 127 -11.68 1.52 22.07
C VAL A 127 -12.74 1.84 21.00
N LEU A 128 -12.90 0.92 20.06
CA LEU A 128 -13.84 1.02 18.95
C LEU A 128 -14.84 -0.13 19.01
N PHE A 129 -16.12 0.19 18.97
CA PHE A 129 -17.17 -0.78 18.70
C PHE A 129 -17.45 -0.83 17.22
N THR A 130 -17.33 -2.02 16.63
CA THR A 130 -17.42 -2.22 15.19
C THR A 130 -18.50 -3.23 14.85
N VAL A 131 -19.38 -2.89 13.91
CA VAL A 131 -20.34 -3.80 13.29
C VAL A 131 -19.95 -3.93 11.82
N SER A 132 -19.39 -5.08 11.46
CA SER A 132 -19.00 -5.41 10.09
C SER A 132 -20.11 -6.20 9.41
N LEU A 133 -20.41 -5.86 8.17
CA LEU A 133 -21.30 -6.63 7.28
C LEU A 133 -20.50 -7.80 6.70
N LYS A 134 -21.17 -8.93 6.46
CA LYS A 134 -20.56 -10.14 5.84
C LYS A 134 -21.09 -10.37 4.46
#